data_a9103766651ba413c8426a39290bf786
#
_entry.id   a9103766651ba413c8426a39290bf786
#
_cell.length_a   1.000
_cell.length_b   1.000
_cell.length_c   1.000
_cell.angle_alpha   90.00
_cell.angle_beta   90.00
_cell.angle_gamma   90.00
#
_symmetry.space_group_name_H-M   'P 1'
#
loop_
_entity.id
_entity.type
_entity.pdbx_description
1 polymer ?
#
loop_
_entity_poly.entity_id
_entity_poly.type
_entity_poly.pdbx_seq_one_letter_code
_entity_poly.pdbx_strand_id
1 'polypeptide(L)'
;MTEAGQLPAKGRIRAANRARILAGAEQVFARAGFGGATMEAIAAAAGLPKANLHYYFGSKPELYREVLAGVLHDWLLPLDGLQPEADPRQALEAYIRAKMALSASRPDASRVFANELLHGAPVLGDLVRGELRAMVRAKAQVLRGWMAEGRMATVDPEHLFFTIWAATQTYADFDVQVRAVLGRQKLTARDHERATEHVVSLLLRGCGLA
;
A
#
# COMPACT_ATOMS: atom_id res chain seq x y z
N MET A 1 -2.25 -32.40 -11.09
CA MET A 1 -1.06 -31.95 -10.36
C MET A 1 -0.16 -31.27 -11.34
N THR A 2 -0.22 -29.93 -11.45
CA THR A 2 0.58 -29.14 -12.38
C THR A 2 1.75 -28.58 -11.58
N GLU A 3 2.97 -29.00 -11.92
CA GLU A 3 4.20 -28.48 -11.31
C GLU A 3 4.30 -26.97 -11.54
N ALA A 4 4.29 -26.20 -10.47
CA ALA A 4 4.65 -24.79 -10.49
C ALA A 4 6.14 -24.70 -10.87
N GLY A 5 6.41 -24.32 -12.13
CA GLY A 5 7.74 -24.24 -12.71
C GLY A 5 8.66 -23.32 -11.88
N GLN A 6 9.60 -23.90 -11.16
CA GLN A 6 10.67 -23.17 -10.47
C GLN A 6 11.51 -22.43 -11.51
N LEU A 7 11.59 -21.10 -11.39
CA LEU A 7 12.50 -20.28 -12.20
C LEU A 7 13.94 -20.82 -12.11
N PRO A 8 14.69 -20.86 -13.24
CA PRO A 8 16.09 -21.26 -13.26
C PRO A 8 16.92 -20.39 -12.28
N ALA A 9 18.01 -20.92 -11.76
CA ALA A 9 18.83 -20.26 -10.72
C ALA A 9 19.19 -18.80 -11.04
N LYS A 10 19.54 -18.47 -12.29
CA LYS A 10 19.78 -17.11 -12.78
C LYS A 10 18.54 -16.22 -12.65
N GLY A 11 17.35 -16.74 -12.92
CA GLY A 11 16.09 -16.01 -12.78
C GLY A 11 15.78 -15.67 -11.31
N ARG A 12 16.03 -16.59 -10.39
CA ARG A 12 15.86 -16.36 -8.94
C ARG A 12 16.79 -15.27 -8.41
N ILE A 13 18.09 -15.32 -8.78
CA ILE A 13 19.05 -14.28 -8.40
C ILE A 13 18.64 -12.92 -8.94
N ARG A 14 18.18 -12.86 -10.20
CA ARG A 14 17.69 -11.62 -10.83
C ARG A 14 16.50 -11.06 -10.06
N ALA A 15 15.51 -11.87 -9.76
CA ALA A 15 14.31 -11.46 -8.98
C ALA A 15 14.70 -10.98 -7.57
N ALA A 16 15.59 -11.70 -6.87
CA ALA A 16 16.06 -11.30 -5.55
C ALA A 16 16.80 -9.96 -5.56
N ASN A 17 17.69 -9.74 -6.53
CA ASN A 17 18.40 -8.46 -6.65
C ASN A 17 17.42 -7.30 -6.99
N ARG A 18 16.45 -7.54 -7.89
CA ARG A 18 15.41 -6.54 -8.20
C ARG A 18 14.62 -6.14 -6.95
N ALA A 19 14.19 -7.12 -6.15
CA ALA A 19 13.49 -6.88 -4.90
C ALA A 19 14.34 -6.08 -3.89
N ARG A 20 15.64 -6.40 -3.75
CA ARG A 20 16.57 -5.64 -2.89
C ARG A 20 16.72 -4.19 -3.35
N ILE A 21 16.82 -3.95 -4.66
CA ILE A 21 16.91 -2.59 -5.21
C ILE A 21 15.64 -1.80 -4.91
N LEU A 22 14.45 -2.39 -5.13
CA LEU A 22 13.17 -1.73 -4.84
C LEU A 22 13.03 -1.39 -3.35
N ALA A 23 13.36 -2.31 -2.45
CA ALA A 23 13.33 -2.06 -1.01
C ALA A 23 14.33 -0.97 -0.56
N GLY A 24 15.56 -0.96 -1.10
CA GLY A 24 16.52 0.11 -0.87
C GLY A 24 16.05 1.46 -1.42
N ALA A 25 15.40 1.45 -2.59
CA ALA A 25 14.83 2.64 -3.19
C ALA A 25 13.69 3.23 -2.35
N GLU A 26 12.76 2.39 -1.84
CA GLU A 26 11.71 2.83 -0.91
C GLU A 26 12.30 3.56 0.29
N GLN A 27 13.33 2.99 0.93
CA GLN A 27 13.99 3.61 2.10
C GLN A 27 14.61 4.98 1.76
N VAL A 28 15.32 5.07 0.64
CA VAL A 28 16.02 6.31 0.25
C VAL A 28 15.02 7.37 -0.20
N PHE A 29 14.02 7.01 -1.00
CA PHE A 29 12.98 7.94 -1.44
C PHE A 29 12.11 8.43 -0.27
N ALA A 30 11.79 7.58 0.70
CA ALA A 30 11.04 7.97 1.88
C ALA A 30 11.78 9.01 2.74
N ARG A 31 13.11 8.92 2.83
CA ARG A 31 13.95 9.80 3.65
C ARG A 31 14.34 11.10 2.96
N ALA A 32 14.71 11.01 1.68
CA ALA A 32 15.33 12.11 0.95
C ALA A 32 14.42 12.74 -0.12
N GLY A 33 13.23 12.14 -0.34
CA GLY A 33 12.37 12.50 -1.48
C GLY A 33 12.99 12.12 -2.82
N PHE A 34 12.25 12.30 -3.91
CA PHE A 34 12.78 12.06 -5.27
C PHE A 34 13.99 12.93 -5.59
N GLY A 35 13.93 14.24 -5.25
CA GLY A 35 15.00 15.20 -5.56
C GLY A 35 16.32 14.87 -4.85
N GLY A 36 16.29 14.55 -3.57
CA GLY A 36 17.47 14.28 -2.75
C GLY A 36 18.04 12.86 -2.89
N ALA A 37 17.27 11.92 -3.43
CA ALA A 37 17.72 10.54 -3.63
C ALA A 37 18.74 10.43 -4.77
N THR A 38 19.80 9.61 -4.58
CA THR A 38 20.79 9.29 -5.59
C THR A 38 20.86 7.80 -5.86
N MET A 39 21.28 7.41 -7.07
CA MET A 39 21.47 5.99 -7.42
C MET A 39 22.55 5.34 -6.55
N GLU A 40 23.55 6.11 -6.10
CA GLU A 40 24.58 5.65 -5.17
C GLU A 40 24.00 5.31 -3.80
N ALA A 41 23.17 6.18 -3.23
CA ALA A 41 22.53 5.95 -1.94
C ALA A 41 21.60 4.73 -2.00
N ILE A 42 20.86 4.57 -3.10
CA ILE A 42 19.99 3.41 -3.32
C ILE A 42 20.81 2.12 -3.46
N ALA A 43 21.92 2.16 -4.20
CA ALA A 43 22.83 1.00 -4.34
C ALA A 43 23.38 0.58 -2.99
N ALA A 44 23.83 1.53 -2.17
CA ALA A 44 24.29 1.27 -0.81
C ALA A 44 23.20 0.66 0.07
N ALA A 45 21.98 1.20 0.04
CA ALA A 45 20.83 0.66 0.79
C ALA A 45 20.45 -0.75 0.32
N ALA A 46 20.53 -1.03 -0.98
CA ALA A 46 20.29 -2.36 -1.54
C ALA A 46 21.43 -3.36 -1.29
N GLY A 47 22.60 -2.90 -0.83
CA GLY A 47 23.82 -3.71 -0.69
C GLY A 47 24.30 -4.29 -2.03
N LEU A 48 24.20 -3.49 -3.12
CA LEU A 48 24.58 -3.90 -4.48
C LEU A 48 25.47 -2.83 -5.13
N PRO A 49 26.36 -3.21 -6.08
CA PRO A 49 27.10 -2.23 -6.87
C PRO A 49 26.17 -1.32 -7.67
N LYS A 50 26.54 -0.02 -7.83
CA LYS A 50 25.75 0.96 -8.62
C LYS A 50 25.49 0.49 -10.06
N ALA A 51 26.45 -0.19 -10.68
CA ALA A 51 26.26 -0.75 -12.02
C ALA A 51 25.05 -1.70 -12.14
N ASN A 52 24.74 -2.44 -11.07
CA ASN A 52 23.57 -3.31 -11.05
C ASN A 52 22.27 -2.52 -11.15
N LEU A 53 22.16 -1.35 -10.49
CA LEU A 53 20.95 -0.53 -10.55
C LEU A 53 20.66 -0.10 -11.99
N HIS A 54 21.67 0.39 -12.70
CA HIS A 54 21.53 0.79 -14.10
C HIS A 54 21.18 -0.37 -15.03
N TYR A 55 21.65 -1.58 -14.71
CA TYR A 55 21.28 -2.79 -15.44
C TYR A 55 19.80 -3.15 -15.26
N TYR A 56 19.23 -2.97 -14.03
CA TYR A 56 17.85 -3.35 -13.73
C TYR A 56 16.82 -2.27 -14.09
N PHE A 57 17.16 -0.98 -13.91
CA PHE A 57 16.19 0.13 -13.94
C PHE A 57 16.63 1.33 -14.79
N GLY A 58 17.78 1.24 -15.47
CA GLY A 58 18.25 2.31 -16.35
C GLY A 58 18.50 3.66 -15.65
N SER A 59 17.45 4.28 -15.09
CA SER A 59 17.50 5.63 -14.51
C SER A 59 16.73 5.74 -13.18
N LYS A 60 17.01 6.80 -12.42
CA LYS A 60 16.28 7.13 -11.18
C LYS A 60 14.77 7.36 -11.40
N PRO A 61 14.34 8.09 -12.45
CA PRO A 61 12.90 8.23 -12.74
C PRO A 61 12.19 6.91 -13.05
N GLU A 62 12.84 5.98 -13.76
CA GLU A 62 12.28 4.66 -14.03
C GLU A 62 12.16 3.84 -12.76
N LEU A 63 13.21 3.83 -11.93
CA LEU A 63 13.18 3.14 -10.63
C LEU A 63 12.08 3.72 -9.71
N TYR A 64 11.94 5.05 -9.67
CA TYR A 64 10.91 5.70 -8.87
C TYR A 64 9.49 5.31 -9.33
N ARG A 65 9.26 5.28 -10.64
CA ARG A 65 7.98 4.84 -11.23
C ARG A 65 7.66 3.38 -10.87
N GLU A 66 8.67 2.51 -10.93
CA GLU A 66 8.51 1.10 -10.55
C GLU A 66 8.19 0.91 -9.07
N VAL A 67 8.84 1.68 -8.18
CA VAL A 67 8.51 1.69 -6.75
C VAL A 67 7.06 2.09 -6.54
N LEU A 68 6.64 3.21 -7.11
CA LEU A 68 5.28 3.73 -6.95
C LEU A 68 4.21 2.81 -7.54
N ALA A 69 4.46 2.25 -8.72
CA ALA A 69 3.54 1.30 -9.36
C ALA A 69 3.41 0.02 -8.53
N GLY A 70 4.53 -0.48 -7.98
CA GLY A 70 4.53 -1.64 -7.07
C GLY A 70 3.74 -1.38 -5.79
N VAL A 71 3.91 -0.21 -5.17
CA VAL A 71 3.15 0.18 -3.98
C VAL A 71 1.65 0.24 -4.28
N LEU A 72 1.26 0.89 -5.38
CA LEU A 72 -0.15 0.97 -5.79
C LEU A 72 -0.74 -0.41 -6.04
N HIS A 73 -0.03 -1.27 -6.77
CA HIS A 73 -0.46 -2.64 -7.02
C HIS A 73 -0.72 -3.42 -5.72
N ASP A 74 0.25 -3.42 -4.80
CA ASP A 74 0.12 -4.15 -3.53
C ASP A 74 -1.03 -3.60 -2.67
N TRP A 75 -1.32 -2.31 -2.77
CA TRP A 75 -2.42 -1.67 -2.04
C TRP A 75 -3.79 -1.92 -2.66
N LEU A 76 -3.86 -2.16 -3.97
CA LEU A 76 -5.11 -2.50 -4.66
C LEU A 76 -5.45 -3.99 -4.56
N LEU A 77 -4.44 -4.86 -4.45
CA LEU A 77 -4.63 -6.31 -4.42
C LEU A 77 -5.66 -6.79 -3.38
N PRO A 78 -5.70 -6.28 -2.13
CA PRO A 78 -6.69 -6.70 -1.15
C PRO A 78 -8.15 -6.34 -1.51
N LEU A 79 -8.37 -5.40 -2.44
CA LEU A 79 -9.70 -5.09 -2.94
C LEU A 79 -10.34 -6.24 -3.73
N ASP A 80 -9.54 -7.17 -4.23
CA ASP A 80 -10.03 -8.34 -4.96
C ASP A 80 -10.97 -9.21 -4.12
N GLY A 81 -10.86 -9.17 -2.78
CA GLY A 81 -11.78 -9.83 -1.87
C GLY A 81 -13.19 -9.22 -1.81
N LEU A 82 -13.38 -7.98 -2.27
CA LEU A 82 -14.69 -7.34 -2.34
C LEU A 82 -15.41 -7.82 -3.61
N GLN A 83 -16.22 -8.87 -3.47
CA GLN A 83 -17.00 -9.48 -4.56
C GLN A 83 -18.50 -9.45 -4.20
N PRO A 84 -19.42 -9.43 -5.19
CA PRO A 84 -20.85 -9.36 -4.93
C PRO A 84 -21.35 -10.47 -3.99
N GLU A 85 -20.83 -11.68 -4.12
CA GLU A 85 -21.22 -12.87 -3.38
C GLU A 85 -20.56 -12.96 -1.99
N ALA A 86 -19.52 -12.16 -1.72
CA ALA A 86 -18.79 -12.20 -0.47
C ALA A 86 -19.66 -11.70 0.70
N ASP A 87 -19.38 -12.22 1.91
CA ASP A 87 -19.94 -11.63 3.12
C ASP A 87 -19.37 -10.21 3.36
N PRO A 88 -20.21 -9.16 3.41
CA PRO A 88 -19.73 -7.77 3.49
C PRO A 88 -18.83 -7.50 4.70
N ARG A 89 -19.18 -8.09 5.87
CA ARG A 89 -18.43 -7.94 7.11
C ARG A 89 -17.03 -8.54 6.97
N GLN A 90 -16.95 -9.78 6.52
CA GLN A 90 -15.68 -10.50 6.38
C GLN A 90 -14.80 -9.85 5.30
N ALA A 91 -15.39 -9.48 4.18
CA ALA A 91 -14.66 -8.87 3.06
C ALA A 91 -14.07 -7.49 3.43
N LEU A 92 -14.86 -6.61 4.07
CA LEU A 92 -14.37 -5.31 4.53
C LEU A 92 -13.36 -5.46 5.67
N GLU A 93 -13.59 -6.35 6.63
CA GLU A 93 -12.63 -6.63 7.70
C GLU A 93 -11.29 -7.10 7.14
N ALA A 94 -11.29 -8.06 6.21
CA ALA A 94 -10.09 -8.57 5.57
C ALA A 94 -9.33 -7.46 4.82
N TYR A 95 -10.05 -6.60 4.09
CA TYR A 95 -9.46 -5.46 3.39
C TYR A 95 -8.80 -4.47 4.36
N ILE A 96 -9.50 -4.06 5.42
CA ILE A 96 -8.98 -3.12 6.42
C ILE A 96 -7.73 -3.70 7.11
N ARG A 97 -7.79 -4.98 7.52
CA ARG A 97 -6.65 -5.67 8.15
C ARG A 97 -5.45 -5.75 7.22
N ALA A 98 -5.65 -6.05 5.94
CA ALA A 98 -4.58 -6.08 4.94
C ALA A 98 -3.94 -4.69 4.77
N LYS A 99 -4.73 -3.62 4.74
CA LYS A 99 -4.23 -2.24 4.69
C LYS A 99 -3.40 -1.88 5.93
N MET A 100 -3.88 -2.23 7.13
CA MET A 100 -3.14 -2.01 8.37
C MET A 100 -1.82 -2.80 8.40
N ALA A 101 -1.82 -4.05 7.93
CA ALA A 101 -0.62 -4.87 7.83
C ALA A 101 0.42 -4.29 6.86
N LEU A 102 -0.02 -3.78 5.69
CA LEU A 102 0.85 -3.10 4.73
C LEU A 102 1.46 -1.82 5.32
N SER A 103 0.67 -1.00 6.02
CA SER A 103 1.16 0.21 6.70
C SER A 103 2.19 -0.10 7.78
N ALA A 104 2.01 -1.20 8.51
CA ALA A 104 2.94 -1.64 9.55
C ALA A 104 4.24 -2.25 8.98
N SER A 105 4.14 -3.06 7.92
CA SER A 105 5.27 -3.79 7.36
C SER A 105 6.09 -2.98 6.35
N ARG A 106 5.48 -2.01 5.66
CA ARG A 106 6.11 -1.18 4.62
C ARG A 106 5.84 0.32 4.81
N PRO A 107 6.19 0.90 5.97
CA PRO A 107 5.91 2.33 6.25
C PRO A 107 6.64 3.28 5.29
N ASP A 108 7.82 2.91 4.79
CA ASP A 108 8.57 3.73 3.83
C ASP A 108 7.87 3.76 2.47
N ALA A 109 7.30 2.64 2.01
CA ALA A 109 6.47 2.60 0.80
C ALA A 109 5.25 3.52 0.90
N SER A 110 4.56 3.50 2.05
CA SER A 110 3.44 4.41 2.33
C SER A 110 3.85 5.87 2.20
N ARG A 111 4.95 6.25 2.84
CA ARG A 111 5.46 7.65 2.81
C ARG A 111 5.86 8.10 1.41
N VAL A 112 6.52 7.23 0.62
CA VAL A 112 6.87 7.56 -0.76
C VAL A 112 5.62 7.84 -1.59
N PHE A 113 4.59 7.00 -1.44
CA PHE A 113 3.32 7.16 -2.13
C PHE A 113 2.58 8.42 -1.67
N ALA A 114 2.48 8.67 -0.36
CA ALA A 114 1.86 9.86 0.19
C ALA A 114 2.55 11.14 -0.30
N ASN A 115 3.89 11.17 -0.29
CA ASN A 115 4.66 12.30 -0.82
C ASN A 115 4.37 12.57 -2.29
N GLU A 116 4.29 11.54 -3.12
CA GLU A 116 3.95 11.68 -4.54
C GLU A 116 2.57 12.33 -4.72
N LEU A 117 1.56 11.87 -3.95
CA LEU A 117 0.21 12.44 -4.01
C LEU A 117 0.16 13.89 -3.51
N LEU A 118 0.85 14.21 -2.42
CA LEU A 118 0.91 15.56 -1.84
C LEU A 118 1.54 16.59 -2.80
N HIS A 119 2.42 16.12 -3.70
CA HIS A 119 3.02 16.95 -4.75
C HIS A 119 2.24 16.94 -6.07
N GLY A 120 0.99 16.46 -6.08
CA GLY A 120 0.12 16.47 -7.25
C GLY A 120 0.28 15.27 -8.18
N ALA A 121 0.94 14.21 -7.72
CA ALA A 121 1.16 12.95 -8.46
C ALA A 121 1.82 13.12 -9.84
N PRO A 122 2.98 13.79 -9.94
CA PRO A 122 3.64 14.07 -11.22
C PRO A 122 4.01 12.79 -11.98
N VAL A 123 4.28 11.68 -11.28
CA VAL A 123 4.64 10.39 -11.87
C VAL A 123 3.46 9.43 -11.91
N LEU A 124 2.63 9.40 -10.86
CA LEU A 124 1.49 8.48 -10.73
C LEU A 124 0.21 9.00 -11.35
N GLY A 125 0.14 10.24 -11.82
CA GLY A 125 -1.12 10.89 -12.19
C GLY A 125 -1.98 10.07 -13.15
N ASP A 126 -1.39 9.41 -14.16
CA ASP A 126 -2.14 8.59 -15.11
C ASP A 126 -2.63 7.28 -14.51
N LEU A 127 -1.83 6.62 -13.63
CA LEU A 127 -2.25 5.43 -12.90
C LEU A 127 -3.39 5.74 -11.92
N VAL A 128 -3.32 6.87 -11.22
CA VAL A 128 -4.37 7.30 -10.29
C VAL A 128 -5.66 7.63 -11.05
N ARG A 129 -5.58 8.38 -12.14
CA ARG A 129 -6.73 8.73 -12.98
C ARG A 129 -7.32 7.55 -13.74
N GLY A 130 -6.49 6.57 -14.10
CA GLY A 130 -6.88 5.37 -14.83
C GLY A 130 -7.22 4.21 -13.91
N GLU A 131 -6.19 3.47 -13.50
CA GLU A 131 -6.31 2.19 -12.79
C GLU A 131 -7.00 2.30 -11.43
N LEU A 132 -6.52 3.21 -10.56
CA LEU A 132 -7.12 3.40 -9.23
C LEU A 132 -8.59 3.80 -9.35
N ARG A 133 -8.91 4.77 -10.22
CA ARG A 133 -10.29 5.22 -10.43
C ARG A 133 -11.20 4.11 -10.96
N ALA A 134 -10.73 3.29 -11.90
CA ALA A 134 -11.49 2.17 -12.44
C ALA A 134 -11.76 1.12 -11.37
N MET A 135 -10.74 0.77 -10.57
CA MET A 135 -10.87 -0.18 -9.47
C MET A 135 -11.86 0.30 -8.42
N VAL A 136 -11.73 1.55 -7.96
CA VAL A 136 -12.65 2.13 -6.96
C VAL A 136 -14.09 2.12 -7.48
N ARG A 137 -14.33 2.51 -8.73
CA ARG A 137 -15.67 2.46 -9.34
C ARG A 137 -16.25 1.06 -9.35
N ALA A 138 -15.48 0.06 -9.75
CA ALA A 138 -15.91 -1.34 -9.78
C ALA A 138 -16.29 -1.83 -8.37
N LYS A 139 -15.45 -1.56 -7.37
CA LYS A 139 -15.71 -1.99 -5.98
C LYS A 139 -16.82 -1.17 -5.31
N ALA A 140 -16.98 0.10 -5.67
CA ALA A 140 -18.12 0.91 -5.23
C ALA A 140 -19.46 0.34 -5.73
N GLN A 141 -19.51 -0.26 -6.93
CA GLN A 141 -20.71 -0.96 -7.40
C GLN A 141 -21.04 -2.20 -6.57
N VAL A 142 -20.02 -2.95 -6.13
CA VAL A 142 -20.21 -4.09 -5.22
C VAL A 142 -20.84 -3.63 -3.91
N LEU A 143 -20.30 -2.55 -3.31
CA LEU A 143 -20.85 -2.01 -2.07
C LEU A 143 -22.30 -1.52 -2.25
N ARG A 144 -22.60 -0.84 -3.38
CA ARG A 144 -23.97 -0.42 -3.70
C ARG A 144 -24.93 -1.62 -3.83
N GLY A 145 -24.47 -2.73 -4.40
CA GLY A 145 -25.22 -3.98 -4.44
C GLY A 145 -25.54 -4.49 -3.04
N TRP A 146 -24.55 -4.58 -2.17
CA TRP A 146 -24.74 -5.01 -0.76
C TRP A 146 -25.71 -4.11 0.00
N MET A 147 -25.64 -2.79 -0.21
CA MET A 147 -26.60 -1.83 0.39
C MET A 147 -28.02 -2.02 -0.15
N ALA A 148 -28.19 -2.21 -1.46
CA ALA A 148 -29.50 -2.45 -2.09
C ALA A 148 -30.15 -3.76 -1.60
N GLU A 149 -29.34 -4.77 -1.30
CA GLU A 149 -29.78 -6.06 -0.72
C GLU A 149 -29.99 -6.00 0.80
N GLY A 150 -29.77 -4.85 1.44
CA GLY A 150 -29.89 -4.70 2.89
C GLY A 150 -28.79 -5.42 3.70
N ARG A 151 -27.69 -5.79 3.07
CA ARG A 151 -26.56 -6.53 3.70
C ARG A 151 -25.57 -5.63 4.41
N MET A 152 -25.64 -4.32 4.20
CA MET A 152 -24.88 -3.30 4.93
C MET A 152 -25.67 -2.00 5.00
N ALA A 153 -25.33 -1.11 5.94
CA ALA A 153 -25.94 0.21 6.04
C ALA A 153 -25.58 1.09 4.84
N THR A 154 -26.44 2.06 4.55
CA THR A 154 -26.21 3.03 3.47
C THR A 154 -25.06 3.96 3.85
N VAL A 155 -24.01 3.97 3.04
CA VAL A 155 -22.86 4.87 3.11
C VAL A 155 -22.49 5.33 1.69
N ASP A 156 -21.71 6.40 1.57
CA ASP A 156 -21.08 6.75 0.29
C ASP A 156 -19.87 5.84 0.05
N PRO A 157 -19.88 4.97 -0.98
CA PRO A 157 -18.82 3.99 -1.18
C PRO A 157 -17.45 4.60 -1.48
N GLU A 158 -17.40 5.66 -2.28
CA GLU A 158 -16.17 6.34 -2.63
C GLU A 158 -15.55 7.00 -1.40
N HIS A 159 -16.35 7.69 -0.60
CA HIS A 159 -15.91 8.31 0.65
C HIS A 159 -15.55 7.27 1.73
N LEU A 160 -16.17 6.10 1.72
CA LEU A 160 -15.75 4.99 2.58
C LEU A 160 -14.32 4.53 2.27
N PHE A 161 -13.95 4.39 0.98
CA PHE A 161 -12.57 4.07 0.61
C PHE A 161 -11.59 5.14 1.07
N PHE A 162 -11.90 6.42 0.89
CA PHE A 162 -11.03 7.51 1.37
C PHE A 162 -10.87 7.46 2.89
N THR A 163 -11.94 7.16 3.63
CA THR A 163 -11.90 7.02 5.10
C THR A 163 -11.04 5.82 5.52
N ILE A 164 -11.19 4.67 4.86
CA ILE A 164 -10.36 3.49 5.12
C ILE A 164 -8.88 3.81 4.88
N TRP A 165 -8.56 4.46 3.76
CA TRP A 165 -7.17 4.81 3.44
C TRP A 165 -6.59 5.79 4.45
N ALA A 166 -7.29 6.86 4.78
CA ALA A 166 -6.86 7.82 5.78
C ALA A 166 -6.61 7.16 7.14
N ALA A 167 -7.55 6.32 7.61
CA ALA A 167 -7.43 5.64 8.90
C ALA A 167 -6.26 4.65 8.95
N THR A 168 -6.03 3.89 7.87
CA THR A 168 -5.01 2.83 7.84
C THR A 168 -3.60 3.37 7.57
N GLN A 169 -3.46 4.39 6.71
CA GLN A 169 -2.16 4.96 6.35
C GLN A 169 -1.60 5.90 7.41
N THR A 170 -2.43 6.48 8.26
CA THR A 170 -2.02 7.38 9.37
C THR A 170 -0.89 6.80 10.21
N TYR A 171 -0.89 5.51 10.48
CA TYR A 171 0.11 4.83 11.32
C TYR A 171 1.50 4.72 10.65
N ALA A 172 1.56 4.85 9.34
CA ALA A 172 2.81 4.91 8.58
C ALA A 172 3.22 6.36 8.27
N ASP A 173 2.30 7.14 7.69
CA ASP A 173 2.58 8.46 7.14
C ASP A 173 2.79 9.52 8.23
N PHE A 174 2.02 9.42 9.31
CA PHE A 174 2.06 10.31 10.48
C PHE A 174 2.58 9.62 11.74
N ASP A 175 3.47 8.62 11.59
CA ASP A 175 4.08 7.85 12.67
C ASP A 175 4.64 8.74 13.81
N VAL A 176 5.26 9.87 13.49
CA VAL A 176 5.78 10.81 14.47
C VAL A 176 4.67 11.35 15.37
N GLN A 177 3.53 11.74 14.79
CA GLN A 177 2.37 12.23 15.54
C GLN A 177 1.75 11.12 16.38
N VAL A 178 1.55 9.94 15.80
CA VAL A 178 0.96 8.78 16.49
C VAL A 178 1.82 8.39 17.69
N ARG A 179 3.14 8.27 17.50
CA ARG A 179 4.07 7.96 18.59
C ARG A 179 4.08 9.02 19.70
N ALA A 180 4.06 10.30 19.34
CA ALA A 180 4.03 11.39 20.30
C ALA A 180 2.76 11.34 21.16
N VAL A 181 1.59 11.16 20.54
CA VAL A 181 0.30 11.07 21.25
C VAL A 181 0.24 9.83 22.16
N LEU A 182 0.76 8.70 21.70
CA LEU A 182 0.76 7.46 22.49
C LEU A 182 1.89 7.38 23.54
N GLY A 183 2.80 8.36 23.59
CA GLY A 183 3.97 8.35 24.48
C GLY A 183 4.94 7.20 24.14
N ARG A 184 5.15 6.90 22.86
CA ARG A 184 5.99 5.81 22.38
C ARG A 184 7.21 6.34 21.63
N GLN A 185 8.36 5.70 21.80
CA GLN A 185 9.53 5.94 20.93
C GLN A 185 9.41 5.18 19.61
N LYS A 186 8.81 3.98 19.66
CA LYS A 186 8.52 3.13 18.51
C LYS A 186 7.21 2.38 18.75
N LEU A 187 6.39 2.21 17.70
CA LEU A 187 5.20 1.38 17.79
C LEU A 187 5.60 -0.09 17.82
N THR A 188 5.01 -0.81 18.77
CA THR A 188 5.20 -2.26 18.92
C THR A 188 4.15 -3.03 18.10
N ALA A 189 4.35 -4.34 17.94
CA ALA A 189 3.34 -5.22 17.31
C ALA A 189 1.98 -5.12 18.03
N ARG A 190 1.98 -5.01 19.38
CA ARG A 190 0.77 -4.84 20.19
C ARG A 190 0.09 -3.48 19.94
N ASP A 191 0.86 -2.41 19.72
CA ASP A 191 0.30 -1.10 19.38
C ASP A 191 -0.38 -1.15 18.01
N HIS A 192 0.23 -1.82 17.01
CA HIS A 192 -0.37 -2.03 15.70
C HIS A 192 -1.62 -2.90 15.74
N GLU A 193 -1.60 -3.99 16.50
CA GLU A 193 -2.77 -4.86 16.68
C GLU A 193 -3.95 -4.09 17.29
N ARG A 194 -3.69 -3.35 18.39
CA ARG A 194 -4.71 -2.51 19.02
C ARG A 194 -5.27 -1.45 18.07
N ALA A 195 -4.41 -0.83 17.28
CA ALA A 195 -4.82 0.11 16.24
C ALA A 195 -5.70 -0.56 15.17
N THR A 196 -5.32 -1.76 14.74
CA THR A 196 -6.09 -2.54 13.76
C THR A 196 -7.47 -2.87 14.29
N GLU A 197 -7.58 -3.40 15.50
CA GLU A 197 -8.89 -3.72 16.11
C GLU A 197 -9.77 -2.47 16.25
N HIS A 198 -9.18 -1.33 16.63
CA HIS A 198 -9.91 -0.07 16.74
C HIS A 198 -10.46 0.38 15.37
N VAL A 199 -9.62 0.41 14.34
CA VAL A 199 -10.01 0.86 12.99
C VAL A 199 -11.05 -0.08 12.40
N VAL A 200 -10.85 -1.40 12.51
CA VAL A 200 -11.82 -2.42 12.06
C VAL A 200 -13.17 -2.22 12.75
N SER A 201 -13.19 -2.19 14.08
CA SER A 201 -14.43 -2.04 14.85
C SER A 201 -15.17 -0.75 14.51
N LEU A 202 -14.45 0.37 14.38
CA LEU A 202 -15.05 1.68 14.07
C LEU A 202 -15.70 1.68 12.67
N LEU A 203 -14.97 1.22 11.66
CA LEU A 203 -15.43 1.22 10.28
C LEU A 203 -16.58 0.22 10.04
N LEU A 204 -16.50 -0.99 10.61
CA LEU A 204 -17.56 -1.97 10.48
C LEU A 204 -18.86 -1.50 11.16
N ARG A 205 -18.78 -0.88 12.34
CA ARG A 205 -19.96 -0.27 12.98
C ARG A 205 -20.56 0.85 12.15
N GLY A 206 -19.71 1.70 11.54
CA GLY A 206 -20.17 2.75 10.62
C GLY A 206 -20.91 2.20 9.39
N CYS A 207 -20.56 0.99 8.97
CA CYS A 207 -21.21 0.27 7.89
C CYS A 207 -22.40 -0.61 8.32
N GLY A 208 -22.79 -0.61 9.61
CA GLY A 208 -23.85 -1.46 10.12
C GLY A 208 -23.50 -2.95 10.16
N LEU A 209 -22.20 -3.29 10.23
CA LEU A 209 -21.65 -4.65 10.15
C LEU A 209 -21.02 -5.10 11.49
N ALA A 210 -21.50 -4.56 12.61
CA ALA A 210 -20.98 -4.88 13.94
C ALA A 210 -21.35 -6.30 14.39
#